data_ac4ec2687633c8c6b22f5b2c3e136e55
#
_entry.id   ac4ec2687633c8c6b22f5b2c3e136e55
#
_cell.length_a   1.000
_cell.length_b   1.000
_cell.length_c   1.000
_cell.angle_alpha   90.00
_cell.angle_beta   90.00
_cell.angle_gamma   90.00
#
_symmetry.space_group_name_H-M   'P 1'
#
loop_
_entity.id
_entity.type
_entity.pdbx_description
1 polymer ?
#
loop_
_entity_poly.entity_id
_entity_poly.type
_entity_poly.pdbx_seq_one_letter_code
_entity_poly.pdbx_strand_id
1 'polypeptide(L)'
;MKFFLLSIVFVLSAWSLEAQRAAIGKSDLSVFPNPANEFISVQDNNDVVGQLAVYSLIGRKLKEFDYVKGEQYPIGDLPKGMYLIQVLDKNREILKTQKIDKR
;
A
#
# COMPACT_ATOMS: atom_id res chain seq x y z
N MET A 1 25.15 15.25 34.55
CA MET A 1 24.28 14.07 34.42
C MET A 1 22.84 14.40 34.09
N LYS A 2 22.23 15.38 34.73
CA LYS A 2 20.84 15.78 34.45
C LYS A 2 20.61 16.26 33.02
N PHE A 3 21.55 16.97 32.44
CA PHE A 3 21.47 17.49 31.08
C PHE A 3 21.55 16.38 30.02
N PHE A 4 22.29 15.33 30.32
CA PHE A 4 22.47 14.20 29.41
C PHE A 4 21.17 13.39 29.26
N LEU A 5 20.45 13.17 30.34
CA LEU A 5 19.17 12.47 30.34
C LEU A 5 18.09 13.23 29.54
N LEU A 6 18.05 14.55 29.66
CA LEU A 6 17.12 15.40 28.92
C LEU A 6 17.35 15.33 27.41
N SER A 7 18.60 15.27 26.97
CA SER A 7 18.94 15.12 25.55
C SER A 7 18.44 13.81 24.95
N ILE A 8 18.53 12.70 25.67
CA ILE A 8 18.08 11.39 25.24
C ILE A 8 16.56 11.37 25.05
N VAL A 9 15.82 11.92 25.99
CA VAL A 9 14.36 12.00 25.92
C VAL A 9 13.90 12.81 24.70
N PHE A 10 14.59 13.89 24.39
CA PHE A 10 14.27 14.73 23.24
C PHE A 10 14.45 14.00 21.91
N VAL A 11 15.49 13.19 21.77
CA VAL A 11 15.76 12.39 20.56
C VAL A 11 14.66 11.35 20.36
N LEU A 12 14.22 10.66 21.41
CA LEU A 12 13.14 9.67 21.33
C LEU A 12 11.81 10.30 20.87
N SER A 13 11.49 11.50 21.31
CA SER A 13 10.29 12.22 20.89
C SER A 13 10.31 12.57 19.41
N ALA A 14 11.47 12.94 18.86
CA ALA A 14 11.61 13.25 17.44
C ALA A 14 11.36 12.01 16.55
N TRP A 15 11.81 10.87 16.97
CA TRP A 15 11.59 9.61 16.24
C TRP A 15 10.11 9.22 16.18
N SER A 16 9.38 9.41 17.27
CA SER A 16 7.95 9.15 17.31
C SER A 16 7.16 10.00 16.31
N LEU A 17 7.54 11.27 16.13
CA LEU A 17 6.91 12.16 15.17
C LEU A 17 7.11 11.73 13.74
N GLU A 18 8.30 11.28 13.37
CA GLU A 18 8.59 10.81 12.02
C GLU A 18 7.79 9.55 11.68
N ALA A 19 7.65 8.61 12.62
CA ALA A 19 6.85 7.41 12.44
C ALA A 19 5.37 7.75 12.19
N GLN A 20 4.81 8.73 12.90
CA GLN A 20 3.43 9.17 12.70
C GLN A 20 3.22 9.81 11.33
N ARG A 21 4.15 10.61 10.85
CA ARG A 21 4.06 11.21 9.51
C ARG A 21 4.07 10.16 8.41
N ALA A 22 4.91 9.16 8.51
CA ALA A 22 4.97 8.06 7.55
C ALA A 22 3.65 7.29 7.50
N ALA A 23 3.01 7.06 8.65
CA ALA A 23 1.72 6.38 8.73
C ALA A 23 0.60 7.21 8.08
N ILE A 24 0.58 8.53 8.25
CA ILE A 24 -0.41 9.43 7.67
C ILE A 24 -0.30 9.45 6.14
N GLY A 25 0.93 9.49 5.59
CA GLY A 25 1.14 9.50 4.15
C GLY A 25 0.61 8.26 3.42
N LYS A 26 0.55 7.11 4.09
CA LYS A 26 0.04 5.86 3.52
C LYS A 26 -1.49 5.81 3.42
N SER A 27 -2.22 6.66 4.16
CA SER A 27 -3.68 6.67 4.15
C SER A 27 -4.28 7.21 2.85
N ASP A 28 -3.50 7.88 2.01
CA ASP A 28 -3.94 8.45 0.74
C ASP A 28 -3.99 7.45 -0.41
N LEU A 29 -3.59 6.22 -0.17
CA LEU A 29 -3.62 5.14 -1.13
C LEU A 29 -4.67 4.12 -0.73
N SER A 30 -5.50 3.71 -1.69
CA SER A 30 -6.46 2.63 -1.47
C SER A 30 -6.75 1.88 -2.75
N VAL A 31 -7.01 0.58 -2.61
CA VAL A 31 -7.47 -0.30 -3.68
C VAL A 31 -8.95 -0.58 -3.43
N PHE A 32 -9.77 -0.41 -4.47
CA PHE A 32 -11.22 -0.58 -4.36
C PHE A 32 -11.79 -1.15 -5.68
N PRO A 33 -13.02 -1.68 -5.68
CA PRO A 33 -13.88 -1.93 -4.54
C PRO A 33 -13.41 -3.13 -3.70
N ASN A 34 -13.86 -3.22 -2.48
CA ASN A 34 -13.61 -4.36 -1.61
C ASN A 34 -14.89 -4.68 -0.83
N PRO A 35 -15.62 -5.75 -1.17
CA PRO A 35 -15.26 -6.84 -2.09
C PRO A 35 -15.19 -6.43 -3.56
N ALA A 36 -14.32 -7.12 -4.32
CA ALA A 36 -14.13 -6.90 -5.73
C ALA A 36 -14.73 -8.02 -6.57
N ASN A 37 -15.16 -7.72 -7.79
CA ASN A 37 -15.66 -8.71 -8.74
C ASN A 37 -14.70 -8.88 -9.94
N GLU A 38 -14.85 -8.05 -10.96
CA GLU A 38 -14.09 -8.18 -12.21
C GLU A 38 -12.88 -7.26 -12.27
N PHE A 39 -12.93 -6.12 -11.59
CA PHE A 39 -11.91 -5.09 -11.66
C PHE A 39 -11.56 -4.55 -10.29
N ILE A 40 -10.34 -4.06 -10.17
CA ILE A 40 -9.91 -3.22 -9.06
C ILE A 40 -9.39 -1.90 -9.61
N SER A 41 -9.46 -0.88 -8.79
CA SER A 41 -8.94 0.46 -9.07
C SER A 41 -8.07 0.93 -7.92
N VAL A 42 -7.24 1.92 -8.17
CA VAL A 42 -6.37 2.50 -7.14
C VAL A 42 -6.67 3.98 -7.01
N GLN A 43 -6.91 4.42 -5.79
CA GLN A 43 -6.95 5.83 -5.45
C GLN A 43 -5.53 6.27 -5.08
N ASP A 44 -4.99 7.20 -5.84
CA ASP A 44 -3.64 7.73 -5.66
C ASP A 44 -3.70 9.25 -5.68
N ASN A 45 -3.88 9.86 -4.52
CA ASN A 45 -4.02 11.31 -4.37
C ASN A 45 -2.70 12.06 -4.52
N ASN A 46 -1.57 11.39 -4.36
CA ASN A 46 -0.25 12.00 -4.37
C ASN A 46 0.55 11.71 -5.66
N ASP A 47 -0.06 10.99 -6.60
CA ASP A 47 0.55 10.64 -7.89
C ASP A 47 1.91 9.93 -7.73
N VAL A 48 1.96 8.96 -6.81
CA VAL A 48 3.20 8.25 -6.44
C VAL A 48 3.25 6.83 -6.95
N VAL A 49 2.12 6.26 -7.40
CA VAL A 49 2.04 4.86 -7.80
C VAL A 49 2.68 4.64 -9.17
N GLY A 50 3.47 3.59 -9.27
CA GLY A 50 4.05 3.14 -10.53
C GLY A 50 3.48 1.81 -11.02
N GLN A 51 3.23 0.86 -10.11
CA GLN A 51 2.79 -0.49 -10.46
C GLN A 51 1.91 -1.09 -9.39
N LEU A 52 1.13 -2.10 -9.80
CA LEU A 52 0.33 -2.95 -8.92
C LEU A 52 0.73 -4.39 -9.10
N ALA A 53 0.78 -5.14 -8.02
CA ALA A 53 1.00 -6.59 -8.07
C ALA A 53 -0.07 -7.31 -7.25
N VAL A 54 -0.61 -8.38 -7.79
CA VAL A 54 -1.61 -9.23 -7.13
C VAL A 54 -0.93 -10.51 -6.67
N TYR A 55 -1.05 -10.81 -5.39
CA TYR A 55 -0.46 -12.00 -4.77
C TYR A 55 -1.55 -12.86 -4.13
N SER A 56 -1.33 -14.18 -4.15
CA SER A 56 -2.10 -15.08 -3.30
C SER A 56 -1.69 -14.89 -1.84
N LEU A 57 -2.49 -15.42 -0.91
CA LEU A 57 -2.17 -15.33 0.53
C LEU A 57 -0.88 -16.05 0.91
N ILE A 58 -0.42 -17.00 0.10
CA ILE A 58 0.84 -17.71 0.32
C ILE A 58 2.04 -17.01 -0.33
N GLY A 59 1.84 -15.79 -0.86
CA GLY A 59 2.92 -14.99 -1.41
C GLY A 59 3.27 -15.25 -2.87
N ARG A 60 2.42 -15.94 -3.61
CA ARG A 60 2.65 -16.22 -5.03
C ARG A 60 2.14 -15.06 -5.87
N LYS A 61 3.00 -14.50 -6.71
CA LYS A 61 2.62 -13.43 -7.63
C LYS A 61 1.74 -13.98 -8.77
N LEU A 62 0.56 -13.41 -8.92
CA LEU A 62 -0.44 -13.86 -9.90
C LEU A 62 -0.56 -12.89 -11.07
N LYS A 63 -0.48 -11.60 -10.82
CA LYS A 63 -0.61 -10.55 -11.84
C LYS A 63 0.26 -9.35 -11.49
N GLU A 64 0.62 -8.59 -12.52
CA GLU A 64 1.30 -7.31 -12.36
C GLU A 64 0.76 -6.35 -13.42
N PHE A 65 0.54 -5.10 -13.02
CA PHE A 65 0.03 -4.05 -13.91
C PHE A 65 0.88 -2.80 -13.75
N ASP A 66 1.14 -2.13 -14.86
CA ASP A 66 1.62 -0.75 -14.81
C ASP A 66 0.45 0.16 -14.42
N TYR A 67 0.70 1.08 -13.51
CA TYR A 67 -0.34 2.00 -13.06
C TYR A 67 -0.55 3.12 -14.08
N VAL A 68 -1.79 3.30 -14.47
CA VAL A 68 -2.25 4.44 -15.27
C VAL A 68 -3.45 5.05 -14.56
N LYS A 69 -3.38 6.33 -14.26
CA LYS A 69 -4.43 7.03 -13.51
C LYS A 69 -5.79 6.89 -14.21
N GLY A 70 -6.79 6.49 -13.44
CA GLY A 70 -8.15 6.33 -13.93
C GLY A 70 -8.45 4.98 -14.56
N GLU A 71 -7.48 4.08 -14.69
CA GLU A 71 -7.71 2.74 -15.23
C GLU A 71 -8.25 1.77 -14.18
N GLN A 72 -8.98 0.78 -14.69
CA GLN A 72 -9.42 -0.39 -13.94
C GLN A 72 -8.56 -1.58 -14.34
N TYR A 73 -8.20 -2.41 -13.35
CA TYR A 73 -7.30 -3.54 -13.55
C TYR A 73 -8.08 -4.85 -13.46
N PRO A 74 -8.04 -5.70 -14.52
CA PRO A 74 -8.90 -6.88 -14.57
C PRO A 74 -8.38 -7.99 -13.65
N ILE A 75 -9.27 -8.50 -12.80
CA ILE A 75 -9.03 -9.65 -11.94
C ILE A 75 -10.14 -10.69 -12.05
N GLY A 76 -11.02 -10.55 -13.04
CA GLY A 76 -12.20 -11.42 -13.20
C GLY A 76 -11.86 -12.89 -13.41
N ASP A 77 -10.70 -13.20 -13.95
CA ASP A 77 -10.23 -14.56 -14.18
C ASP A 77 -9.67 -15.25 -12.92
N LEU A 78 -9.47 -14.51 -11.83
CA LEU A 78 -8.99 -15.08 -10.58
C LEU A 78 -10.14 -15.81 -9.85
N PRO A 79 -9.86 -16.94 -9.19
CA PRO A 79 -10.85 -17.61 -8.35
C PRO A 79 -11.33 -16.73 -7.21
N LYS A 80 -12.53 -17.02 -6.72
CA LYS A 80 -13.08 -16.37 -5.53
C LYS A 80 -12.16 -16.62 -4.34
N GLY A 81 -11.92 -15.62 -3.53
CA GLY A 81 -11.06 -15.73 -2.36
C GLY A 81 -10.38 -14.44 -1.99
N MET A 82 -9.42 -14.55 -1.08
CA MET A 82 -8.66 -13.41 -0.57
C MET A 82 -7.33 -13.28 -1.32
N TYR A 83 -6.97 -12.05 -1.62
CA TYR A 83 -5.72 -11.72 -2.31
C TYR A 83 -5.04 -10.53 -1.64
N LEU A 84 -3.74 -10.41 -1.86
CA LEU A 84 -2.95 -9.27 -1.42
C LEU A 84 -2.61 -8.42 -2.64
N ILE A 85 -2.93 -7.14 -2.57
CA ILE A 85 -2.58 -6.18 -3.61
C ILE A 85 -1.43 -5.33 -3.08
N GLN A 86 -0.28 -5.40 -3.73
CA GLN A 86 0.85 -4.53 -3.44
C GLN A 86 0.81 -3.33 -4.38
N VAL A 87 0.86 -2.15 -3.82
CA VAL A 87 0.98 -0.89 -4.55
C VAL A 87 2.44 -0.45 -4.46
N LEU A 88 3.08 -0.31 -5.60
CA LEU A 88 4.50 0.01 -5.71
C LEU A 88 4.68 1.40 -6.32
N ASP A 89 5.75 2.08 -5.92
CA ASP A 89 6.10 3.36 -6.54
C ASP A 89 6.85 3.16 -7.87
N LYS A 90 7.29 4.25 -8.49
CA LYS A 90 8.00 4.22 -9.77
C LYS A 90 9.38 3.56 -9.67
N ASN A 91 9.92 3.41 -8.48
CA ASN A 91 11.18 2.73 -8.20
C ASN A 91 10.97 1.28 -7.74
N ARG A 92 9.74 0.77 -7.81
CA ARG A 92 9.34 -0.58 -7.40
C ARG A 92 9.45 -0.82 -5.90
N GLU A 93 9.41 0.24 -5.11
CA GLU A 93 9.30 0.12 -3.65
C GLU A 93 7.85 -0.01 -3.23
N ILE A 94 7.59 -0.84 -2.23
CA ILE A 94 6.23 -1.11 -1.75
C ILE A 94 5.73 0.10 -0.96
N LEU A 95 4.65 0.71 -1.46
CA LEU A 95 3.96 1.80 -0.77
C LEU A 95 2.89 1.28 0.19
N LYS A 96 2.17 0.24 -0.22
CA LYS A 96 1.09 -0.32 0.56
C LYS A 96 0.81 -1.76 0.14
N THR A 97 0.42 -2.59 1.09
CA THR A 97 -0.13 -3.92 0.84
C THR A 97 -1.54 -3.95 1.42
N GLN A 98 -2.52 -4.27 0.59
CA GLN A 98 -3.92 -4.29 0.99
C GLN A 98 -4.53 -5.64 0.67
N LYS A 99 -5.26 -6.21 1.64
CA LYS A 99 -6.04 -7.43 1.45
C LYS A 99 -7.34 -7.09 0.73
N ILE A 100 -7.71 -7.91 -0.25
CA ILE A 100 -8.94 -7.76 -1.01
C ILE A 100 -9.70 -9.09 -1.07
N ASP A 101 -11.03 -9.00 -0.96
CA ASP A 101 -11.93 -10.14 -1.09
C ASP A 101 -12.49 -10.15 -2.51
N LYS A 102 -12.14 -11.19 -3.30
CA LYS A 102 -12.65 -11.40 -4.65
C LYS A 102 -13.90 -12.27 -4.62
N ARG A 103 -14.97 -11.77 -5.14
CA ARG A 103 -16.27 -12.48 -5.18
C ARG A 103 -16.77 -12.83 -6.57
#